data_418865d516bc4dc5e18085f732e01750
#
_entry.id   418865d516bc4dc5e18085f732e01750
#
_cell.length_a   1.000
_cell.length_b   1.000
_cell.length_c   1.000
_cell.angle_alpha   90.00
_cell.angle_beta   90.00
_cell.angle_gamma   90.00
#
_symmetry.space_group_name_H-M   'P 1'
#
loop_
_entity.id
_entity.type
_entity.pdbx_description
1 polymer ?
#
loop_
_entity_poly.entity_id
_entity_poly.type
_entity_poly.pdbx_seq_one_letter_code
_entity_poly.pdbx_strand_id
1 'polypeptide(L)'
;MLCIGALPFVNNANACVRDTVGLTYGAQARVQAAYLWRGLYAGGANIQGSVNVGYGGLYADMWWNIGVTDMTFRQFQPEVDFSLGFARWGLDIYALYIHNFNCGFFDFANYADKGNRFELNARYTISKKIPLTIAWGTRIAASDCYLNAAGEIVRAYSSYAEISYSQALRDGWSVFGAIGVTPWKGCYNPNGAALQNIELRIRKDWDMGNRCGLMVQGQLAVSPMAMVHVINPNVTFGVYLK
;
A
#
# COMPACT_ATOMS: atom_id res chain seq x y z
N MET A 1 -2.11 2.53 1.65
CA MET A 1 -0.92 2.67 0.90
C MET A 1 -0.36 1.34 0.65
N LEU A 2 -1.00 0.71 -0.21
CA LEU A 2 -0.60 -0.49 -0.58
C LEU A 2 0.64 -0.61 -1.13
N CYS A 3 1.01 -1.64 -1.21
CA CYS A 3 2.10 -2.12 -2.02
C CYS A 3 2.44 -1.31 -3.24
N ILE A 4 1.59 -0.46 -3.69
CA ILE A 4 1.94 0.60 -4.61
C ILE A 4 2.97 1.53 -4.01
N GLY A 5 2.99 1.66 -2.71
CA GLY A 5 4.00 2.44 -2.04
C GLY A 5 5.09 1.67 -1.36
N ALA A 6 4.87 0.40 -1.07
CA ALA A 6 5.86 -0.43 -0.39
C ALA A 6 6.86 -1.11 -1.33
N LEU A 7 6.71 -0.99 -2.64
CA LEU A 7 7.66 -1.54 -3.61
C LEU A 7 8.37 -0.49 -4.45
N PRO A 8 8.98 0.51 -3.85
CA PRO A 8 9.59 1.59 -4.62
C PRO A 8 11.09 1.49 -4.74
N PHE A 9 11.63 0.30 -4.79
CA PHE A 9 13.07 0.18 -4.97
C PHE A 9 13.52 0.30 -6.41
N VAL A 10 12.63 0.72 -7.28
CA VAL A 10 13.02 1.11 -8.62
C VAL A 10 12.81 2.61 -8.74
N ASN A 11 13.91 3.32 -8.87
CA ASN A 11 13.96 4.77 -9.05
C ASN A 11 13.33 5.27 -10.33
N ASN A 12 12.31 4.63 -10.82
CA ASN A 12 11.58 5.07 -11.99
C ASN A 12 10.10 4.88 -11.73
N ALA A 13 9.28 5.76 -12.25
CA ALA A 13 7.84 5.63 -12.31
C ALA A 13 7.35 4.31 -12.97
N ASN A 14 8.27 3.50 -13.47
CA ASN A 14 8.07 2.17 -14.06
C ASN A 14 8.30 1.03 -13.06
N ALA A 15 8.12 1.29 -11.77
CA ALA A 15 8.50 0.40 -10.67
C ALA A 15 7.76 -0.95 -10.59
N CYS A 16 6.86 -1.23 -11.50
CA CYS A 16 6.11 -2.48 -11.50
C CYS A 16 6.70 -3.60 -12.34
N VAL A 17 7.82 -3.38 -13.02
CA VAL A 17 8.41 -4.44 -13.88
C VAL A 17 9.73 -4.87 -13.28
N ARG A 18 9.69 -5.85 -12.39
CA ARG A 18 10.89 -6.53 -11.89
C ARG A 18 11.38 -7.57 -12.91
N ASP A 19 11.80 -7.13 -14.08
CA ASP A 19 12.40 -8.03 -15.10
C ASP A 19 13.85 -8.41 -14.78
N THR A 20 14.29 -8.24 -13.55
CA THR A 20 15.67 -8.55 -13.14
C THR A 20 15.88 -10.04 -12.97
N VAL A 21 16.88 -10.58 -13.65
CA VAL A 21 17.25 -12.00 -13.59
C VAL A 21 18.14 -12.33 -12.39
N GLY A 22 18.67 -11.32 -11.69
CA GLY A 22 19.60 -11.46 -10.59
C GLY A 22 19.01 -11.21 -9.20
N LEU A 23 19.87 -11.29 -8.19
CA LEU A 23 19.53 -10.90 -6.82
C LEU A 23 19.28 -9.39 -6.74
N THR A 24 18.16 -9.03 -6.15
CA THR A 24 17.80 -7.64 -5.83
C THR A 24 17.54 -7.51 -4.34
N TYR A 25 17.91 -6.40 -3.77
CA TYR A 25 17.60 -6.05 -2.37
C TYR A 25 17.46 -4.54 -2.25
N GLY A 26 16.82 -4.12 -1.18
CA GLY A 26 16.68 -2.72 -0.92
C GLY A 26 16.11 -2.46 0.48
N ALA A 27 16.27 -1.22 0.94
CA ALA A 27 15.72 -0.72 2.19
C ALA A 27 15.29 0.74 2.04
N GLN A 28 14.27 1.15 2.77
CA GLN A 28 13.91 2.55 2.89
C GLN A 28 13.43 2.89 4.29
N ALA A 29 13.57 4.16 4.64
CA ALA A 29 12.92 4.76 5.78
C ALA A 29 12.31 6.10 5.36
N ARG A 30 11.14 6.43 5.91
CA ARG A 30 10.45 7.68 5.60
C ARG A 30 9.64 8.19 6.79
N VAL A 31 9.49 9.50 6.86
CA VAL A 31 8.54 10.19 7.73
C VAL A 31 7.47 10.82 6.86
N GLN A 32 6.23 10.75 7.31
CA GLN A 32 5.13 11.36 6.58
C GLN A 32 4.09 11.98 7.53
N ALA A 33 3.38 13.00 7.04
CA ALA A 33 2.43 13.77 7.83
C ALA A 33 1.13 13.00 8.13
N ALA A 34 0.77 12.04 7.27
CA ALA A 34 -0.41 11.20 7.44
C ALA A 34 -0.16 9.78 6.91
N TYR A 35 -0.71 8.78 7.59
CA TYR A 35 -0.79 7.42 7.06
C TYR A 35 -2.08 7.28 6.25
N LEU A 36 -1.92 7.13 4.94
CA LEU A 36 -3.03 6.95 4.00
C LEU A 36 -2.98 5.57 3.39
N TRP A 37 -4.10 4.86 3.42
CA TRP A 37 -4.22 3.52 2.86
C TRP A 37 -5.44 3.40 1.96
N ARG A 38 -5.26 3.19 0.64
CA ARG A 38 -6.34 3.13 -0.36
C ARG A 38 -7.29 4.35 -0.26
N GLY A 39 -6.73 5.55 -0.10
CA GLY A 39 -7.47 6.80 0.08
C GLY A 39 -7.98 7.03 1.51
N LEU A 40 -8.05 6.03 2.35
CA LEU A 40 -8.49 6.17 3.74
C LEU A 40 -7.38 6.78 4.61
N TYR A 41 -7.77 7.68 5.49
CA TYR A 41 -6.92 8.16 6.57
C TYR A 41 -6.81 7.07 7.64
N ALA A 42 -5.64 6.47 7.77
CA ALA A 42 -5.36 5.39 8.72
C ALA A 42 -4.59 5.86 9.95
N GLY A 43 -4.07 7.09 9.95
CA GLY A 43 -3.37 7.68 11.08
C GLY A 43 -2.68 8.99 10.74
N GLY A 44 -2.22 9.71 11.76
CA GLY A 44 -1.49 10.97 11.64
C GLY A 44 -0.02 10.79 11.24
N ALA A 45 0.82 11.69 11.71
CA ALA A 45 2.26 11.64 11.42
C ALA A 45 2.87 10.33 11.90
N ASN A 46 3.72 9.75 11.06
CA ASN A 46 4.25 8.42 11.27
C ASN A 46 5.64 8.23 10.64
N ILE A 47 6.34 7.21 11.13
CA ILE A 47 7.61 6.73 10.58
C ILE A 47 7.33 5.36 9.96
N GLN A 48 7.79 5.18 8.73
CA GLN A 48 7.66 3.93 8.01
C GLN A 48 9.02 3.45 7.52
N GLY A 49 9.16 2.15 7.39
CA GLY A 49 10.30 1.56 6.75
C GLY A 49 9.93 0.32 5.98
N SER A 50 10.83 -0.12 5.11
CA SER A 50 10.73 -1.44 4.49
C SER A 50 12.08 -1.98 4.09
N VAL A 51 12.13 -3.31 4.00
CA VAL A 51 13.24 -4.06 3.42
C VAL A 51 12.68 -5.09 2.44
N ASN A 52 13.40 -5.35 1.37
CA ASN A 52 13.01 -6.38 0.42
C ASN A 52 14.22 -7.13 -0.14
N VAL A 53 13.93 -8.33 -0.61
CA VAL A 53 14.85 -9.18 -1.36
C VAL A 53 14.09 -9.85 -2.50
N GLY A 54 14.75 -10.06 -3.61
CA GLY A 54 14.14 -10.75 -4.76
C GLY A 54 15.18 -11.47 -5.62
N TYR A 55 14.72 -12.49 -6.33
CA TYR A 55 15.52 -13.24 -7.30
C TYR A 55 14.62 -13.82 -8.39
N GLY A 56 14.96 -13.57 -9.66
CA GLY A 56 14.28 -14.17 -10.81
C GLY A 56 12.80 -13.86 -10.94
N GLY A 57 12.36 -12.73 -10.36
CA GLY A 57 10.97 -12.32 -10.29
C GLY A 57 10.28 -12.65 -8.96
N LEU A 58 10.72 -13.67 -8.22
CA LEU A 58 10.26 -13.91 -6.85
C LEU A 58 10.77 -12.81 -5.93
N TYR A 59 9.97 -12.43 -4.94
CA TYR A 59 10.38 -11.47 -3.93
C TYR A 59 9.68 -11.69 -2.58
N ALA A 60 10.35 -11.24 -1.53
CA ALA A 60 9.79 -11.04 -0.21
C ALA A 60 10.01 -9.59 0.20
N ASP A 61 9.03 -9.03 0.90
CA ASP A 61 9.04 -7.65 1.39
C ASP A 61 8.51 -7.61 2.82
N MET A 62 9.12 -6.82 3.67
CA MET A 62 8.61 -6.47 4.99
C MET A 62 8.51 -4.95 5.08
N TRP A 63 7.34 -4.46 5.42
CA TRP A 63 7.07 -3.06 5.67
C TRP A 63 6.56 -2.87 7.10
N TRP A 64 6.87 -1.72 7.71
CA TRP A 64 6.36 -1.37 9.03
C TRP A 64 5.96 0.10 9.11
N ASN A 65 5.06 0.39 10.02
CA ASN A 65 4.57 1.72 10.33
C ASN A 65 4.49 1.93 11.84
N ILE A 66 4.91 3.12 12.28
CA ILE A 66 4.86 3.55 13.68
C ILE A 66 4.27 4.95 13.70
N GLY A 67 3.09 5.13 14.31
CA GLY A 67 2.47 6.43 14.52
C GLY A 67 3.27 7.29 15.50
N VAL A 68 3.37 8.59 15.25
CA VAL A 68 4.14 9.54 16.08
C VAL A 68 3.22 10.55 16.76
N THR A 69 2.13 10.96 16.14
CA THR A 69 1.24 12.02 16.66
C THR A 69 0.20 11.53 17.64
N ASP A 70 -0.16 10.27 17.62
CA ASP A 70 -1.15 9.67 18.52
C ASP A 70 -0.47 8.96 19.71
N MET A 71 0.58 9.57 20.26
CA MET A 71 1.36 9.03 21.38
C MET A 71 0.60 8.93 22.72
N THR A 72 -0.70 9.14 22.76
CA THR A 72 -1.47 8.60 23.87
C THR A 72 -1.45 7.09 23.77
N PHE A 73 -0.98 6.42 24.80
CA PHE A 73 -0.74 4.96 24.91
C PHE A 73 -1.90 4.06 24.44
N ARG A 74 -3.03 4.63 24.04
CA ARG A 74 -4.21 3.92 23.52
C ARG A 74 -4.31 3.88 21.98
N GLN A 75 -3.50 4.66 21.25
CA GLN A 75 -3.59 4.77 19.77
C GLN A 75 -2.28 4.49 19.03
N PHE A 76 -1.22 4.16 19.74
CA PHE A 76 -0.01 3.65 19.13
C PHE A 76 -0.33 2.25 18.56
N GLN A 77 -0.68 2.20 17.30
CA GLN A 77 -0.88 0.94 16.59
C GLN A 77 0.26 0.77 15.58
N PRO A 78 1.33 0.09 15.99
CA PRO A 78 2.32 -0.35 15.03
C PRO A 78 1.66 -1.34 14.06
N GLU A 79 2.10 -1.31 12.82
CA GLU A 79 1.70 -2.24 11.78
C GLU A 79 2.93 -2.83 11.14
N VAL A 80 2.93 -4.12 10.90
CA VAL A 80 3.96 -4.82 10.13
C VAL A 80 3.28 -5.66 9.07
N ASP A 81 3.71 -5.45 7.84
CA ASP A 81 3.22 -6.16 6.67
C ASP A 81 4.31 -7.03 6.06
N PHE A 82 3.95 -8.24 5.70
CA PHE A 82 4.81 -9.15 4.96
C PHE A 82 4.18 -9.47 3.61
N SER A 83 4.97 -9.32 2.56
CA SER A 83 4.56 -9.70 1.21
C SER A 83 5.48 -10.78 0.65
N LEU A 84 4.88 -11.75 -0.02
CA LEU A 84 5.57 -12.75 -0.82
C LEU A 84 4.92 -12.78 -2.20
N GLY A 85 5.71 -12.60 -3.25
CA GLY A 85 5.14 -12.46 -4.58
C GLY A 85 6.09 -12.81 -5.71
N PHE A 86 5.52 -12.72 -6.90
CA PHE A 86 6.21 -12.89 -8.17
C PHE A 86 5.85 -11.73 -9.10
N ALA A 87 6.87 -11.03 -9.60
CA ALA A 87 6.69 -9.89 -10.50
C ALA A 87 7.55 -10.05 -11.74
N ARG A 88 6.92 -10.20 -12.91
CA ARG A 88 7.58 -10.31 -14.21
C ARG A 88 6.64 -9.96 -15.35
N TRP A 89 7.18 -9.46 -16.47
CA TRP A 89 6.43 -9.12 -17.69
C TRP A 89 5.23 -8.18 -17.46
N GLY A 90 5.36 -7.24 -16.54
CA GLY A 90 4.28 -6.32 -16.16
C GLY A 90 3.27 -6.90 -15.18
N LEU A 91 3.25 -8.22 -14.98
CA LEU A 91 2.41 -8.88 -13.98
C LEU A 91 3.12 -8.91 -12.63
N ASP A 92 2.37 -8.65 -11.55
CA ASP A 92 2.81 -8.77 -10.17
C ASP A 92 1.68 -9.40 -9.35
N ILE A 93 1.92 -10.58 -8.81
CA ILE A 93 0.97 -11.31 -7.96
C ILE A 93 1.64 -11.56 -6.62
N TYR A 94 0.96 -11.23 -5.52
CA TYR A 94 1.51 -11.39 -4.19
C TYR A 94 0.46 -11.66 -3.12
N ALA A 95 0.87 -12.41 -2.11
CA ALA A 95 0.17 -12.53 -0.86
C ALA A 95 0.68 -11.43 0.10
N LEU A 96 -0.24 -10.80 0.82
CA LEU A 96 0.03 -9.77 1.81
C LEU A 96 -0.56 -10.18 3.15
N TYR A 97 0.28 -10.23 4.17
CA TYR A 97 -0.11 -10.43 5.56
C TYR A 97 0.10 -9.14 6.32
N ILE A 98 -0.95 -8.66 6.99
CA ILE A 98 -0.98 -7.41 7.77
C ILE A 98 -1.18 -7.75 9.24
N HIS A 99 -0.25 -7.30 10.09
CA HIS A 99 -0.30 -7.46 11.53
C HIS A 99 -0.30 -6.11 12.25
N ASN A 100 -1.38 -5.82 12.96
CA ASN A 100 -1.57 -4.54 13.67
C ASN A 100 -1.34 -4.62 15.19
N PHE A 101 -0.76 -5.70 15.71
CA PHE A 101 -0.44 -5.93 17.13
C PHE A 101 -1.64 -5.86 18.10
N ASN A 102 -2.85 -5.94 17.59
CA ASN A 102 -4.07 -5.97 18.40
C ASN A 102 -4.59 -7.40 18.71
N CYS A 103 -3.87 -8.40 18.24
CA CYS A 103 -4.07 -9.82 18.50
C CYS A 103 -2.73 -10.56 18.37
N GLY A 104 -2.70 -11.86 18.63
CA GLY A 104 -1.49 -12.68 18.43
C GLY A 104 -1.06 -12.74 16.96
N PHE A 105 0.25 -12.83 16.71
CA PHE A 105 0.81 -12.84 15.36
C PHE A 105 0.23 -13.95 14.48
N PHE A 106 -0.04 -15.13 15.01
CA PHE A 106 -0.65 -16.25 14.29
C PHE A 106 -2.15 -16.41 14.57
N ASP A 107 -2.81 -15.35 15.04
CA ASP A 107 -4.25 -15.36 15.23
C ASP A 107 -4.94 -15.00 13.90
N PHE A 108 -5.51 -16.00 13.25
CA PHE A 108 -6.22 -15.87 11.99
C PHE A 108 -7.74 -15.91 12.15
N ALA A 109 -8.25 -15.71 13.36
CA ALA A 109 -9.69 -15.65 13.59
C ALA A 109 -10.33 -14.46 12.84
N ASN A 110 -11.60 -14.63 12.49
CA ASN A 110 -12.35 -13.64 11.73
C ASN A 110 -13.04 -12.66 12.69
N TYR A 111 -12.35 -11.62 13.09
CA TYR A 111 -12.88 -10.57 13.96
C TYR A 111 -13.51 -9.42 13.18
N ALA A 112 -14.47 -8.74 13.81
CA ALA A 112 -15.12 -7.56 13.23
C ALA A 112 -14.27 -6.29 13.35
N ASP A 113 -13.57 -6.10 14.47
CA ASP A 113 -12.94 -4.85 14.88
C ASP A 113 -11.43 -4.93 15.06
N LYS A 114 -10.88 -6.14 15.08
CA LYS A 114 -9.45 -6.40 15.28
C LYS A 114 -9.01 -7.60 14.47
N GLY A 115 -7.73 -7.93 14.57
CA GLY A 115 -7.15 -9.14 13.98
C GLY A 115 -6.22 -8.87 12.81
N ASN A 116 -5.49 -9.89 12.49
CA ASN A 116 -4.63 -9.92 11.33
C ASN A 116 -5.46 -9.92 10.04
N ARG A 117 -4.84 -9.59 8.91
CA ARG A 117 -5.49 -9.60 7.60
C ARG A 117 -4.60 -10.30 6.60
N PHE A 118 -5.20 -11.08 5.74
CA PHE A 118 -4.50 -11.78 4.67
C PHE A 118 -5.17 -11.49 3.34
N GLU A 119 -4.40 -10.92 2.39
CA GLU A 119 -4.89 -10.52 1.09
C GLU A 119 -4.13 -11.24 -0.03
N LEU A 120 -4.83 -11.56 -1.11
CA LEU A 120 -4.22 -11.85 -2.40
C LEU A 120 -4.39 -10.64 -3.30
N ASN A 121 -3.31 -10.28 -3.95
CA ASN A 121 -3.23 -9.10 -4.80
C ASN A 121 -2.66 -9.47 -6.16
N ALA A 122 -3.16 -8.82 -7.20
CA ALA A 122 -2.64 -8.90 -8.56
C ALA A 122 -2.61 -7.51 -9.17
N ARG A 123 -1.54 -7.20 -9.92
CA ARG A 123 -1.38 -5.97 -10.67
C ARG A 123 -0.84 -6.29 -12.05
N TYR A 124 -1.29 -5.53 -13.04
CA TYR A 124 -0.75 -5.62 -14.38
C TYR A 124 -0.48 -4.23 -14.94
N THR A 125 0.77 -3.97 -15.29
CA THR A 125 1.20 -2.74 -15.96
C THR A 125 1.30 -3.03 -17.45
N ILE A 126 0.57 -2.27 -18.26
CA ILE A 126 0.42 -2.54 -19.69
C ILE A 126 1.79 -2.54 -20.40
N SER A 127 2.58 -1.50 -20.20
CA SER A 127 3.94 -1.42 -20.75
C SER A 127 4.73 -0.26 -20.15
N LYS A 128 6.05 -0.23 -20.43
CA LYS A 128 6.89 0.93 -20.06
C LYS A 128 6.52 2.21 -20.83
N LYS A 129 5.93 2.08 -22.02
CA LYS A 129 5.49 3.23 -22.83
C LYS A 129 4.12 3.76 -22.39
N ILE A 130 3.28 2.85 -21.89
CA ILE A 130 1.95 3.17 -21.34
C ILE A 130 1.95 2.65 -19.91
N PRO A 131 2.48 3.42 -18.93
CA PRO A 131 2.63 2.98 -17.54
C PRO A 131 1.29 3.07 -16.78
N LEU A 132 0.26 2.51 -17.41
CA LEU A 132 -1.07 2.32 -16.84
C LEU A 132 -1.09 0.94 -16.16
N THR A 133 -1.48 0.92 -14.91
CA THR A 133 -1.58 -0.28 -14.09
C THR A 133 -3.02 -0.51 -13.69
N ILE A 134 -3.48 -1.75 -13.81
CA ILE A 134 -4.74 -2.23 -13.25
C ILE A 134 -4.36 -3.12 -12.07
N ALA A 135 -5.00 -2.92 -10.93
CA ALA A 135 -4.75 -3.67 -9.71
C ALA A 135 -6.05 -4.19 -9.10
N TRP A 136 -5.94 -5.34 -8.47
CA TRP A 136 -7.01 -5.97 -7.69
C TRP A 136 -6.43 -6.60 -6.43
N GLY A 137 -7.08 -6.42 -5.29
CA GLY A 137 -6.75 -7.08 -4.03
C GLY A 137 -8.01 -7.57 -3.34
N THR A 138 -7.95 -8.75 -2.73
CA THR A 138 -9.06 -9.34 -1.97
C THR A 138 -8.55 -9.93 -0.68
N ARG A 139 -9.21 -9.63 0.43
CA ARG A 139 -8.99 -10.31 1.70
C ARG A 139 -9.56 -11.71 1.65
N ILE A 140 -8.75 -12.72 1.90
CA ILE A 140 -9.15 -14.12 1.76
C ILE A 140 -9.15 -14.90 3.07
N ALA A 141 -8.44 -14.40 4.07
CA ALA A 141 -8.33 -15.05 5.38
C ALA A 141 -8.14 -14.03 6.51
N ALA A 142 -8.18 -14.53 7.75
CA ALA A 142 -8.10 -13.74 8.97
C ALA A 142 -9.26 -12.74 9.11
N SER A 143 -9.03 -11.54 9.66
CA SER A 143 -10.11 -10.62 9.99
C SER A 143 -10.64 -9.89 8.74
N ASP A 144 -11.85 -10.24 8.34
CA ASP A 144 -12.58 -9.60 7.24
C ASP A 144 -14.05 -10.00 7.26
N CYS A 145 -14.84 -9.34 8.09
CA CYS A 145 -16.24 -9.70 8.24
C CYS A 145 -17.15 -8.48 8.36
N TYR A 146 -18.44 -8.74 8.21
CA TYR A 146 -19.53 -7.83 8.55
C TYR A 146 -20.71 -8.60 9.16
N LEU A 147 -21.61 -7.89 9.81
CA LEU A 147 -22.87 -8.47 10.26
C LEU A 147 -23.86 -8.48 9.09
N ASN A 148 -24.47 -9.64 8.82
CA ASN A 148 -25.58 -9.73 7.87
C ASN A 148 -26.90 -9.23 8.52
N ALA A 149 -27.99 -9.29 7.77
CA ALA A 149 -29.30 -8.85 8.25
C ALA A 149 -29.86 -9.70 9.42
N ALA A 150 -29.36 -10.93 9.60
CA ALA A 150 -29.71 -11.83 10.69
C ALA A 150 -28.83 -11.61 11.95
N GLY A 151 -27.86 -10.67 11.89
CA GLY A 151 -26.90 -10.44 12.96
C GLY A 151 -25.74 -11.44 13.01
N GLU A 152 -25.56 -12.26 11.99
CA GLU A 152 -24.49 -13.25 11.93
C GLU A 152 -23.21 -12.62 11.34
N ILE A 153 -22.06 -13.04 11.89
CA ILE A 153 -20.74 -12.65 11.36
C ILE A 153 -20.46 -13.47 10.10
N VAL A 154 -20.37 -12.78 8.97
CA VAL A 154 -20.04 -13.40 7.67
C VAL A 154 -18.76 -12.79 7.11
N ARG A 155 -17.98 -13.61 6.39
CA ARG A 155 -16.78 -13.14 5.70
C ARG A 155 -17.16 -12.26 4.52
N ALA A 156 -16.49 -11.12 4.41
CA ALA A 156 -16.81 -10.08 3.42
C ALA A 156 -16.11 -10.29 2.07
N TYR A 157 -14.94 -10.94 2.05
CA TYR A 157 -14.04 -10.96 0.89
C TYR A 157 -13.79 -9.55 0.36
N SER A 158 -13.52 -8.62 1.30
CA SER A 158 -13.37 -7.19 1.01
C SER A 158 -12.34 -6.98 -0.08
N SER A 159 -12.77 -6.35 -1.17
CA SER A 159 -11.97 -6.18 -2.36
C SER A 159 -11.78 -4.72 -2.71
N TYR A 160 -10.66 -4.45 -3.36
CA TYR A 160 -10.30 -3.14 -3.87
C TYR A 160 -9.73 -3.29 -5.28
N ALA A 161 -10.26 -2.51 -6.20
CA ALA A 161 -9.76 -2.41 -7.56
C ALA A 161 -9.24 -1.00 -7.82
N GLU A 162 -8.17 -0.87 -8.60
CA GLU A 162 -7.54 0.41 -8.91
C GLU A 162 -7.06 0.46 -10.35
N ILE A 163 -7.20 1.61 -10.96
CA ILE A 163 -6.49 1.99 -12.17
C ILE A 163 -5.56 3.13 -11.79
N SER A 164 -4.28 2.99 -12.11
CA SER A 164 -3.28 4.01 -11.81
C SER A 164 -2.34 4.25 -12.98
N TYR A 165 -1.83 5.47 -13.05
CA TYR A 165 -0.85 5.91 -14.03
C TYR A 165 0.36 6.46 -13.30
N SER A 166 1.58 6.07 -13.74
CA SER A 166 2.83 6.49 -13.13
C SER A 166 3.85 6.88 -14.19
N GLN A 167 4.34 8.10 -14.16
CA GLN A 167 5.28 8.62 -15.15
C GLN A 167 6.52 9.21 -14.50
N ALA A 168 7.69 8.71 -14.91
CA ALA A 168 8.97 9.38 -14.66
C ALA A 168 9.08 10.63 -15.56
N LEU A 169 9.52 11.71 -14.96
CA LEU A 169 9.82 12.96 -15.62
C LEU A 169 11.34 13.19 -15.62
N ARG A 170 11.77 14.35 -16.10
CA ARG A 170 13.20 14.73 -16.09
C ARG A 170 13.68 15.00 -14.66
N ASP A 171 14.98 14.91 -14.46
CA ASP A 171 15.68 15.34 -13.25
C ASP A 171 15.18 14.67 -11.96
N GLY A 172 14.77 13.40 -12.02
CA GLY A 172 14.33 12.64 -10.86
C GLY A 172 12.91 12.99 -10.38
N TRP A 173 12.14 13.78 -11.13
CA TRP A 173 10.73 13.96 -10.87
C TRP A 173 9.89 12.79 -11.35
N SER A 174 8.81 12.54 -10.68
CA SER A 174 7.78 11.59 -11.12
C SER A 174 6.39 12.03 -10.66
N VAL A 175 5.40 11.61 -11.40
CA VAL A 175 3.99 11.84 -11.08
C VAL A 175 3.26 10.50 -11.03
N PHE A 176 2.24 10.42 -10.20
CA PHE A 176 1.37 9.27 -10.07
C PHE A 176 -0.07 9.75 -9.88
N GLY A 177 -1.01 9.10 -10.51
CA GLY A 177 -2.44 9.30 -10.30
C GLY A 177 -3.16 7.96 -10.22
N ALA A 178 -4.18 7.87 -9.38
CA ALA A 178 -4.97 6.64 -9.21
C ALA A 178 -6.44 6.94 -8.97
N ILE A 179 -7.28 6.00 -9.41
CA ILE A 179 -8.70 5.92 -9.07
C ILE A 179 -8.95 4.49 -8.59
N GLY A 180 -9.52 4.37 -7.39
CA GLY A 180 -9.77 3.09 -6.75
C GLY A 180 -11.22 2.95 -6.27
N VAL A 181 -11.75 1.74 -6.40
CA VAL A 181 -13.12 1.40 -6.03
C VAL A 181 -13.15 0.17 -5.14
N THR A 182 -14.14 0.10 -4.27
CA THR A 182 -14.57 -1.16 -3.66
C THR A 182 -15.79 -1.69 -4.43
N PRO A 183 -15.77 -2.94 -4.93
CA PRO A 183 -16.82 -3.43 -5.81
C PRO A 183 -18.09 -3.90 -5.09
N TRP A 184 -17.99 -4.20 -3.78
CA TRP A 184 -19.12 -4.68 -2.97
C TRP A 184 -18.95 -4.34 -1.49
N LYS A 185 -19.94 -4.71 -0.69
CA LYS A 185 -19.97 -4.55 0.76
C LYS A 185 -18.78 -5.28 1.41
N GLY A 186 -18.11 -4.60 2.31
CA GLY A 186 -16.96 -5.14 3.04
C GLY A 186 -16.38 -4.12 4.01
N CYS A 187 -15.16 -4.36 4.43
CA CYS A 187 -14.46 -3.48 5.38
C CYS A 187 -14.19 -2.07 4.84
N TYR A 188 -14.12 -1.92 3.51
CA TYR A 188 -13.90 -0.61 2.88
C TYR A 188 -15.19 0.22 2.83
N ASN A 189 -16.32 -0.44 2.56
CA ASN A 189 -17.63 0.17 2.57
C ASN A 189 -18.70 -0.81 3.04
N PRO A 190 -19.36 -0.55 4.18
CA PRO A 190 -20.43 -1.40 4.68
C PRO A 190 -21.71 -1.31 3.82
N ASN A 191 -21.83 -0.33 2.95
CA ASN A 191 -23.01 -0.08 2.15
C ASN A 191 -22.98 -0.68 0.74
N GLY A 192 -21.80 -1.18 0.28
CA GLY A 192 -21.66 -1.83 -1.03
C GLY A 192 -20.56 -1.23 -1.90
N ALA A 193 -20.80 -1.26 -3.23
CA ALA A 193 -19.83 -0.71 -4.19
C ALA A 193 -19.67 0.80 -4.07
N ALA A 194 -18.44 1.30 -4.21
CA ALA A 194 -18.21 2.73 -4.15
C ALA A 194 -16.83 3.16 -4.65
N LEU A 195 -16.74 4.44 -5.01
CA LEU A 195 -15.49 5.13 -5.29
C LEU A 195 -14.76 5.38 -3.96
N GLN A 196 -13.62 4.69 -3.82
CA GLN A 196 -12.88 4.64 -2.56
C GLN A 196 -11.75 5.66 -2.52
N ASN A 197 -11.04 5.85 -3.63
CA ASN A 197 -9.81 6.62 -3.70
C ASN A 197 -9.70 7.38 -5.02
N ILE A 198 -9.36 8.66 -4.92
CA ILE A 198 -8.81 9.46 -6.02
C ILE A 198 -7.51 10.03 -5.50
N GLU A 199 -6.41 9.77 -6.18
CA GLU A 199 -5.09 10.11 -5.67
C GLU A 199 -4.21 10.75 -6.73
N LEU A 200 -3.45 11.76 -6.29
CA LEU A 200 -2.38 12.38 -7.04
C LEU A 200 -1.12 12.46 -6.18
N ARG A 201 0.03 12.10 -6.74
CA ARG A 201 1.35 12.29 -6.12
C ARG A 201 2.30 12.97 -7.08
N ILE A 202 3.15 13.80 -6.50
CA ILE A 202 4.35 14.33 -7.15
C ILE A 202 5.54 13.99 -6.27
N ARG A 203 6.59 13.46 -6.85
CA ARG A 203 7.78 13.03 -6.13
C ARG A 203 9.03 13.53 -6.81
N LYS A 204 10.01 13.90 -5.99
CA LYS A 204 11.38 14.24 -6.38
C LYS A 204 12.34 13.29 -5.70
N ASP A 205 13.21 12.69 -6.49
CA ASP A 205 14.32 11.84 -6.03
C ASP A 205 15.65 12.53 -6.32
N TRP A 206 16.59 12.42 -5.36
CA TRP A 206 17.98 12.79 -5.51
C TRP A 206 18.86 11.57 -5.32
N ASP A 207 19.71 11.30 -6.29
CA ASP A 207 20.76 10.29 -6.19
C ASP A 207 21.91 10.85 -5.36
N MET A 208 22.22 10.22 -4.23
CA MET A 208 23.30 10.61 -3.32
C MET A 208 24.59 9.81 -3.57
N GLY A 209 24.63 9.00 -4.61
CA GLY A 209 25.72 8.05 -4.85
C GLY A 209 25.67 6.82 -3.94
N ASN A 210 26.63 5.92 -4.08
CA ASN A 210 26.76 4.70 -3.26
C ASN A 210 25.45 3.92 -3.05
N ARG A 211 24.58 3.89 -4.06
CA ARG A 211 23.26 3.26 -4.03
C ARG A 211 22.26 3.89 -3.05
N CYS A 212 22.56 5.07 -2.50
CA CYS A 212 21.66 5.80 -1.62
C CYS A 212 20.91 6.89 -2.37
N GLY A 213 19.72 7.21 -1.92
CA GLY A 213 18.97 8.36 -2.41
C GLY A 213 18.07 8.97 -1.35
N LEU A 214 17.71 10.24 -1.59
CA LEU A 214 16.71 10.98 -0.83
C LEU A 214 15.45 11.12 -1.68
N MET A 215 14.30 11.22 -1.02
CA MET A 215 13.07 11.54 -1.71
C MET A 215 12.20 12.50 -0.91
N VAL A 216 11.48 13.34 -1.63
CA VAL A 216 10.36 14.14 -1.12
C VAL A 216 9.15 13.87 -2.00
N GLN A 217 7.99 13.68 -1.37
CA GLN A 217 6.74 13.43 -2.07
C GLN A 217 5.62 14.25 -1.47
N GLY A 218 4.89 14.96 -2.33
CA GLY A 218 3.58 15.51 -2.03
C GLY A 218 2.50 14.54 -2.53
N GLN A 219 1.45 14.37 -1.75
CA GLN A 219 0.31 13.50 -2.07
C GLN A 219 -0.99 14.21 -1.70
N LEU A 220 -1.97 14.10 -2.56
CA LEU A 220 -3.35 14.44 -2.29
C LEU A 220 -4.21 13.21 -2.53
N ALA A 221 -4.89 12.73 -1.52
CA ALA A 221 -5.85 11.65 -1.62
C ALA A 221 -7.25 12.14 -1.24
N VAL A 222 -8.24 11.76 -2.02
CA VAL A 222 -9.65 12.03 -1.76
C VAL A 222 -10.36 10.69 -1.59
N SER A 223 -11.05 10.51 -0.47
CA SER A 223 -11.91 9.36 -0.22
C SER A 223 -13.37 9.82 -0.19
N PRO A 224 -14.10 9.72 -1.30
CA PRO A 224 -15.48 10.23 -1.38
C PRO A 224 -16.46 9.57 -0.40
N MET A 225 -16.06 8.43 0.14
CA MET A 225 -16.86 7.66 1.08
C MET A 225 -16.62 7.96 2.54
N ALA A 226 -15.51 8.62 2.84
CA ALA A 226 -15.16 8.94 4.22
C ALA A 226 -16.11 10.00 4.79
N MET A 227 -16.61 9.78 6.00
CA MET A 227 -17.40 10.78 6.72
C MET A 227 -16.53 11.93 7.23
N VAL A 228 -15.28 11.62 7.55
CA VAL A 228 -14.24 12.55 7.98
C VAL A 228 -12.98 12.28 7.16
N HIS A 229 -12.09 13.25 7.06
CA HIS A 229 -10.87 13.09 6.24
C HIS A 229 -11.18 12.72 4.78
N VAL A 230 -12.16 13.40 4.19
CA VAL A 230 -12.50 13.21 2.75
C VAL A 230 -11.35 13.62 1.86
N ILE A 231 -10.66 14.72 2.21
CA ILE A 231 -9.50 15.25 1.49
C ILE A 231 -8.27 15.15 2.40
N ASN A 232 -7.27 14.44 1.97
CA ASN A 232 -6.09 14.10 2.75
C ASN A 232 -4.80 14.56 2.03
N PRO A 233 -4.31 15.78 2.31
CA PRO A 233 -2.98 16.17 1.89
C PRO A 233 -1.93 15.46 2.73
N ASN A 234 -0.81 15.07 2.10
CA ASN A 234 0.28 14.40 2.78
C ASN A 234 1.63 14.82 2.19
N VAL A 235 2.64 14.93 3.03
CA VAL A 235 4.03 15.15 2.64
C VAL A 235 4.87 14.03 3.23
N THR A 236 5.76 13.51 2.43
CA THR A 236 6.68 12.42 2.81
C THR A 236 8.11 12.83 2.52
N PHE A 237 9.00 12.58 3.46
CA PHE A 237 10.44 12.64 3.31
C PHE A 237 11.02 11.26 3.55
N GLY A 238 11.99 10.86 2.77
CA GLY A 238 12.56 9.53 2.93
C GLY A 238 13.97 9.40 2.40
N VAL A 239 14.61 8.35 2.87
CA VAL A 239 15.91 7.86 2.40
C VAL A 239 15.74 6.42 1.94
N TYR A 240 16.51 6.02 0.95
CA TYR A 240 16.45 4.66 0.44
C TYR A 240 17.82 4.15 -0.02
N LEU A 241 17.96 2.82 0.05
CA LEU A 241 19.06 2.05 -0.55
C LEU A 241 18.52 1.28 -1.76
N LYS A 242 19.34 1.22 -2.83
CA LYS A 242 19.04 0.49 -4.07
C LYS A 242 19.80 -0.84 -4.11
#